data_e55b6a8a08138a49581599e189e2a112
#
_entry.id   e55b6a8a08138a49581599e189e2a112
#
_cell.length_a   1.000
_cell.length_b   1.000
_cell.length_c   1.000
_cell.angle_alpha   90.00
_cell.angle_beta   90.00
_cell.angle_gamma   90.00
#
_symmetry.space_group_name_H-M   'P 1'
#
loop_
_entity.id
_entity.type
_entity.pdbx_description
1 polymer ?
#
loop_
_entity_poly.entity_id
_entity_poly.type
_entity_poly.pdbx_seq_one_letter_code
_entity_poly.pdbx_strand_id
1 'polypeptide(L)'
;TIESLNVVVSEYRHKATGAMHYHIAADNDENVFMVALRTVPTDSTGVAHILEHTALCGSEKYPVRDPFFMMIRRSLNTFMNAFTASDWTAYPFASKNRKDFDNLLSVYLDAVFFSKLDPLDFAQEGHRLDFTESGNPESQLMYKGVVYNEMKGAMSSPTSELYDQLGRYLFPTSTYHYNSGGDPESIPDLTYEQLKAFYQTHYHPSNAVFMTFGDIPAHEQQQAFEERALQRFEALDRTISVADEKRYGAPLNVETAYPADLEPGESEDNKTHIVLAWLLGHSTDLENQLKADLMTDVLLDNSAAPLRKLLETCGLGSSPSPLCGLEDSNK
;
A
#
# COMPACT_ATOMS: atom_id res chain seq x y z
N THR A 1 11.38 -11.23 24.25
CA THR A 1 12.79 -11.12 23.77
C THR A 1 13.00 -12.13 22.67
N ILE A 2 13.65 -11.70 21.59
CA ILE A 2 14.11 -12.56 20.49
C ILE A 2 15.64 -12.58 20.57
N GLU A 3 16.19 -13.64 21.20
CA GLU A 3 17.61 -13.73 21.49
C GLU A 3 18.48 -13.76 20.22
N SER A 4 18.03 -14.47 19.19
CA SER A 4 18.75 -14.59 17.91
C SER A 4 18.95 -13.25 17.19
N LEU A 5 18.08 -12.26 17.44
CA LEU A 5 18.12 -10.92 16.88
C LEU A 5 18.61 -9.87 17.89
N ASN A 6 18.83 -10.26 19.14
CA ASN A 6 19.18 -9.38 20.25
C ASN A 6 18.20 -8.19 20.39
N VAL A 7 16.91 -8.44 20.33
CA VAL A 7 15.87 -7.41 20.45
C VAL A 7 14.83 -7.78 21.50
N VAL A 8 14.18 -6.74 22.05
CA VAL A 8 13.01 -6.89 22.92
C VAL A 8 11.81 -6.26 22.23
N VAL A 9 10.79 -7.07 21.94
CA VAL A 9 9.51 -6.59 21.39
C VAL A 9 8.54 -6.35 22.53
N SER A 10 7.96 -5.17 22.57
CA SER A 10 6.96 -4.75 23.55
C SER A 10 5.71 -4.23 22.82
N GLU A 11 4.55 -4.64 23.31
CA GLU A 11 3.24 -4.21 22.82
C GLU A 11 2.61 -3.27 23.85
N TYR A 12 2.10 -2.14 23.38
CA TYR A 12 1.41 -1.15 24.19
C TYR A 12 0.08 -0.75 23.52
N ARG A 13 -0.84 -0.32 24.35
CA ARG A 13 -2.12 0.21 23.89
C ARG A 13 -2.42 1.55 24.53
N HIS A 14 -2.69 2.56 23.74
CA HIS A 14 -3.09 3.87 24.22
C HIS A 14 -4.47 3.81 24.86
N LYS A 15 -4.60 4.29 26.13
CA LYS A 15 -5.81 4.10 26.93
C LYS A 15 -7.03 4.86 26.37
N ALA A 16 -6.82 6.09 25.89
CA ALA A 16 -7.91 6.94 25.43
C ALA A 16 -8.41 6.56 24.04
N THR A 17 -7.52 6.30 23.09
CA THR A 17 -7.90 6.07 21.67
C THR A 17 -7.91 4.60 21.27
N GLY A 18 -7.23 3.73 22.02
CA GLY A 18 -7.04 2.33 21.66
C GLY A 18 -5.92 2.08 20.65
N ALA A 19 -5.19 3.11 20.19
CA ALA A 19 -4.05 2.95 19.28
C ALA A 19 -3.03 1.93 19.80
N MET A 20 -2.54 1.07 18.92
CA MET A 20 -1.53 0.07 19.28
C MET A 20 -0.13 0.62 18.99
N HIS A 21 0.84 0.28 19.85
CA HIS A 21 2.25 0.59 19.63
C HIS A 21 3.11 -0.64 19.87
N TYR A 22 3.79 -1.10 18.82
CA TYR A 22 4.81 -2.13 18.89
C TYR A 22 6.19 -1.48 18.88
N HIS A 23 6.96 -1.71 19.96
CA HIS A 23 8.32 -1.20 20.08
C HIS A 23 9.31 -2.35 20.03
N ILE A 24 10.27 -2.28 19.13
CA ILE A 24 11.37 -3.23 18.98
C ILE A 24 12.63 -2.55 19.50
N ALA A 25 12.91 -2.72 20.78
CA ALA A 25 14.11 -2.17 21.42
C ALA A 25 15.35 -2.95 20.93
N ALA A 26 16.31 -2.21 20.38
CA ALA A 26 17.58 -2.71 19.88
C ALA A 26 18.72 -1.77 20.26
N ASP A 27 19.94 -2.29 20.42
CA ASP A 27 21.16 -1.48 20.54
C ASP A 27 21.60 -1.02 19.14
N ASN A 28 20.82 -0.09 18.57
CA ASN A 28 21.01 0.43 17.21
C ASN A 28 20.57 1.89 17.15
N ASP A 29 21.48 2.77 16.71
CA ASP A 29 21.23 4.20 16.57
C ASP A 29 20.37 4.58 15.35
N GLU A 30 20.14 3.65 14.42
CA GLU A 30 19.18 3.85 13.33
C GLU A 30 17.76 3.61 13.83
N ASN A 31 17.16 4.69 14.28
CA ASN A 31 15.79 4.64 14.79
C ASN A 31 14.77 4.68 13.65
N VAL A 32 13.77 3.80 13.73
CA VAL A 32 12.68 3.69 12.77
C VAL A 32 11.36 4.04 13.43
N PHE A 33 10.53 4.76 12.72
CA PHE A 33 9.13 4.99 13.04
C PHE A 33 8.26 4.56 11.86
N MET A 34 7.09 4.03 12.15
CA MET A 34 6.01 3.82 11.19
C MET A 34 4.67 4.01 11.89
N VAL A 35 3.75 4.67 11.21
CA VAL A 35 2.32 4.61 11.53
C VAL A 35 1.59 3.97 10.36
N ALA A 36 0.82 2.93 10.63
CA ALA A 36 -0.01 2.23 9.68
C ALA A 36 -1.49 2.35 10.05
N LEU A 37 -2.32 2.51 9.05
CA LEU A 37 -3.76 2.63 9.17
C LEU A 37 -4.44 1.57 8.31
N ARG A 38 -5.49 0.92 8.83
CA ARG A 38 -6.33 0.08 8.00
C ARG A 38 -7.11 0.98 7.04
N THR A 39 -6.86 0.85 5.74
CA THR A 39 -7.55 1.59 4.68
C THR A 39 -8.23 0.60 3.75
N VAL A 40 -9.56 0.55 3.78
CA VAL A 40 -10.35 -0.47 3.09
C VAL A 40 -11.19 0.21 2.02
N PRO A 41 -10.70 0.29 0.76
CA PRO A 41 -11.46 0.84 -0.35
C PRO A 41 -12.65 -0.07 -0.71
N THR A 42 -13.68 0.54 -1.27
CA THR A 42 -14.91 -0.13 -1.72
C THR A 42 -15.12 -0.02 -3.22
N ASP A 43 -14.14 0.54 -3.93
CA ASP A 43 -14.09 0.69 -5.39
C ASP A 43 -12.64 0.81 -5.85
N SER A 44 -12.43 0.92 -7.16
CA SER A 44 -11.12 1.05 -7.79
C SER A 44 -10.75 2.50 -8.15
N THR A 45 -11.34 3.50 -7.46
CA THR A 45 -11.01 4.91 -7.71
C THR A 45 -9.63 5.33 -7.18
N GLY A 46 -8.93 4.43 -6.46
CA GLY A 46 -7.62 4.73 -5.89
C GLY A 46 -7.66 5.71 -4.72
N VAL A 47 -8.81 5.81 -4.03
CA VAL A 47 -9.00 6.77 -2.94
C VAL A 47 -7.93 6.66 -1.86
N ALA A 48 -7.50 5.43 -1.51
CA ALA A 48 -6.45 5.21 -0.50
C ALA A 48 -5.09 5.71 -0.96
N HIS A 49 -4.72 5.47 -2.22
CA HIS A 49 -3.46 5.89 -2.83
C HIS A 49 -3.41 7.42 -3.03
N ILE A 50 -4.47 8.00 -3.59
CA ILE A 50 -4.58 9.45 -3.76
C ILE A 50 -4.55 10.17 -2.40
N LEU A 51 -5.15 9.57 -1.38
CA LEU A 51 -5.10 10.11 -0.02
C LEU A 51 -3.70 9.99 0.58
N GLU A 52 -2.96 8.91 0.32
CA GLU A 52 -1.56 8.77 0.75
C GLU A 52 -0.74 9.98 0.28
N HIS A 53 -0.81 10.29 -1.01
CA HIS A 53 -0.13 11.46 -1.59
C HIS A 53 -0.63 12.78 -1.01
N THR A 54 -1.95 12.98 -1.01
CA THR A 54 -2.57 14.25 -0.60
C THR A 54 -2.35 14.54 0.89
N ALA A 55 -2.30 13.51 1.74
CA ALA A 55 -2.05 13.68 3.18
C ALA A 55 -0.67 14.29 3.46
N LEU A 56 0.31 14.06 2.59
CA LEU A 56 1.68 14.55 2.72
C LEU A 56 1.90 15.95 2.11
N CYS A 57 0.90 16.51 1.42
CA CYS A 57 1.04 17.81 0.73
C CYS A 57 1.00 19.03 1.65
N GLY A 58 0.46 18.89 2.87
CA GLY A 58 0.43 19.97 3.86
C GLY A 58 -0.50 19.66 5.01
N SER A 59 -0.19 20.21 6.18
CA SER A 59 -0.87 19.89 7.43
C SER A 59 -1.11 21.13 8.30
N GLU A 60 -1.76 20.97 9.43
CA GLU A 60 -2.14 22.06 10.31
C GLU A 60 -0.93 22.86 10.81
N LYS A 61 0.08 22.16 11.33
CA LYS A 61 1.31 22.76 11.86
C LYS A 61 2.33 23.11 10.75
N TYR A 62 2.31 22.37 9.66
CA TYR A 62 3.20 22.55 8.52
C TYR A 62 2.41 22.91 7.25
N PRO A 63 1.81 24.14 7.20
CA PRO A 63 0.95 24.58 6.11
C PRO A 63 1.75 25.03 4.88
N VAL A 64 2.77 24.27 4.53
CA VAL A 64 3.61 24.51 3.35
C VAL A 64 3.33 23.41 2.35
N ARG A 65 3.53 23.72 1.09
CA ARG A 65 3.38 22.75 0.03
C ARG A 65 4.51 21.71 0.09
N ASP A 66 4.15 20.43 0.00
CA ASP A 66 5.07 19.30 -0.12
C ASP A 66 6.14 19.22 0.98
N PRO A 67 5.78 19.30 2.28
CA PRO A 67 6.75 19.21 3.37
C PRO A 67 7.52 17.88 3.35
N PHE A 68 6.89 16.81 2.87
CA PHE A 68 7.50 15.50 2.71
C PHE A 68 8.69 15.54 1.74
N PHE A 69 8.50 16.05 0.51
CA PHE A 69 9.58 16.16 -0.47
C PHE A 69 10.68 17.14 -0.06
N MET A 70 10.33 18.16 0.72
CA MET A 70 11.33 19.05 1.32
C MET A 70 12.21 18.30 2.33
N MET A 71 11.61 17.43 3.16
CA MET A 71 12.34 16.65 4.16
C MET A 71 13.22 15.57 3.53
N ILE A 72 12.74 14.84 2.51
CA ILE A 72 13.56 13.87 1.77
C ILE A 72 14.89 14.48 1.32
N ARG A 73 14.87 15.72 0.86
CA ARG A 73 16.06 16.41 0.30
C ARG A 73 16.94 17.09 1.34
N ARG A 74 16.44 17.39 2.54
CA ARG A 74 17.07 18.30 3.51
C ARG A 74 17.27 17.70 4.89
N SER A 75 16.62 16.61 5.20
CA SER A 75 16.80 15.91 6.47
C SER A 75 17.99 14.94 6.40
N LEU A 76 18.37 14.39 7.55
CA LEU A 76 19.39 13.34 7.69
C LEU A 76 18.77 11.94 7.68
N ASN A 77 17.60 11.80 7.08
CA ASN A 77 16.91 10.52 6.98
C ASN A 77 17.80 9.47 6.31
N THR A 78 17.68 8.24 6.75
CA THR A 78 18.24 7.06 6.08
C THR A 78 17.18 6.35 5.24
N PHE A 79 15.91 6.62 5.55
CA PHE A 79 14.75 6.14 4.81
C PHE A 79 13.55 7.07 5.04
N MET A 80 12.81 7.38 3.99
CA MET A 80 11.51 8.04 4.05
C MET A 80 10.64 7.51 2.91
N ASN A 81 9.42 7.11 3.23
CA ASN A 81 8.46 6.66 2.21
C ASN A 81 7.02 6.76 2.74
N ALA A 82 6.08 6.42 1.88
CA ALA A 82 4.71 6.05 2.19
C ALA A 82 4.33 4.84 1.34
N PHE A 83 3.40 4.02 1.79
CA PHE A 83 2.97 2.81 1.11
C PHE A 83 1.45 2.66 1.20
N THR A 84 0.82 2.37 0.09
CA THR A 84 -0.57 1.92 0.04
C THR A 84 -0.62 0.48 -0.47
N ALA A 85 -1.13 -0.41 0.37
CA ALA A 85 -1.44 -1.79 0.02
C ALA A 85 -2.95 -1.98 -0.16
N SER A 86 -3.39 -3.21 -0.35
CA SER A 86 -4.79 -3.52 -0.64
C SER A 86 -5.76 -3.10 0.47
N ASP A 87 -5.33 -3.12 1.74
CA ASP A 87 -6.18 -2.85 2.90
C ASP A 87 -5.50 -2.05 4.03
N TRP A 88 -4.33 -1.50 3.77
CA TRP A 88 -3.63 -0.61 4.71
C TRP A 88 -2.78 0.43 3.99
N THR A 89 -2.53 1.54 4.68
CA THR A 89 -1.60 2.60 4.26
C THR A 89 -0.64 2.88 5.41
N ALA A 90 0.66 2.99 5.12
CA ALA A 90 1.69 3.20 6.13
C ALA A 90 2.67 4.30 5.76
N TYR A 91 3.14 5.00 6.78
CA TYR A 91 4.05 6.13 6.68
C TYR A 91 5.31 5.86 7.51
N PRO A 92 6.34 5.19 6.95
CA PRO A 92 7.60 4.92 7.62
C PRO A 92 8.66 5.97 7.35
N PHE A 93 9.55 6.17 8.35
CA PHE A 93 10.84 6.81 8.14
C PHE A 93 11.89 6.24 9.09
N ALA A 94 13.17 6.47 8.79
CA ALA A 94 14.30 6.14 9.64
C ALA A 94 15.34 7.26 9.64
N SER A 95 16.01 7.45 10.78
CA SER A 95 17.13 8.39 10.92
C SER A 95 18.06 7.94 12.04
N LYS A 96 19.38 8.11 11.83
CA LYS A 96 20.41 7.94 12.87
C LYS A 96 20.59 9.18 13.74
N ASN A 97 20.11 10.33 13.28
CA ASN A 97 20.23 11.58 14.01
C ASN A 97 18.97 11.82 14.86
N ARG A 98 19.15 11.87 16.19
CA ARG A 98 18.06 12.05 17.15
C ARG A 98 17.21 13.29 16.91
N LYS A 99 17.84 14.42 16.55
CA LYS A 99 17.11 15.67 16.28
C LYS A 99 16.32 15.60 14.98
N ASP A 100 16.91 14.97 13.98
CA ASP A 100 16.24 14.74 12.70
C ASP A 100 15.07 13.79 12.85
N PHE A 101 15.25 12.68 13.58
CA PHE A 101 14.17 11.75 13.93
C PHE A 101 12.97 12.48 14.58
N ASP A 102 13.25 13.35 15.55
CA ASP A 102 12.22 14.13 16.25
C ASP A 102 11.49 15.11 15.31
N ASN A 103 12.22 15.75 14.40
CA ASN A 103 11.66 16.62 13.38
C ASN A 103 10.75 15.85 12.40
N LEU A 104 11.23 14.71 11.88
CA LEU A 104 10.47 13.83 11.00
C LEU A 104 9.21 13.29 11.67
N LEU A 105 9.32 12.84 12.92
CA LEU A 105 8.18 12.39 13.72
C LEU A 105 7.10 13.49 13.84
N SER A 106 7.52 14.74 14.07
CA SER A 106 6.59 15.86 14.15
C SER A 106 5.87 16.13 12.83
N VAL A 107 6.59 16.05 11.70
CA VAL A 107 6.00 16.24 10.36
C VAL A 107 5.03 15.10 10.01
N TYR A 108 5.44 13.84 10.24
CA TYR A 108 4.62 12.68 9.89
C TYR A 108 3.34 12.58 10.71
N LEU A 109 3.41 12.81 12.04
CA LEU A 109 2.22 12.79 12.89
C LEU A 109 1.23 13.88 12.49
N ASP A 110 1.73 15.09 12.18
CA ASP A 110 0.87 16.19 11.76
C ASP A 110 0.26 15.95 10.37
N ALA A 111 1.06 15.44 9.44
CA ALA A 111 0.58 15.09 8.09
C ALA A 111 -0.52 14.02 8.12
N VAL A 112 -0.31 12.94 8.88
CA VAL A 112 -1.25 11.82 8.93
C VAL A 112 -2.55 12.19 9.65
N PHE A 113 -2.48 12.85 10.80
CA PHE A 113 -3.65 13.06 11.64
C PHE A 113 -4.30 14.45 11.49
N PHE A 114 -3.61 15.40 10.88
CA PHE A 114 -4.07 16.79 10.73
C PHE A 114 -3.79 17.34 9.34
N SER A 115 -3.93 16.48 8.31
CA SER A 115 -3.79 16.91 6.91
C SER A 115 -4.80 17.98 6.55
N LYS A 116 -4.38 18.96 5.75
CA LYS A 116 -5.25 20.01 5.22
C LYS A 116 -6.19 19.53 4.13
N LEU A 117 -5.76 18.54 3.38
CA LEU A 117 -6.47 18.03 2.19
C LEU A 117 -6.93 19.17 1.29
N ASP A 118 -6.00 19.99 0.81
CA ASP A 118 -6.35 21.11 -0.07
C ASP A 118 -6.94 20.59 -1.40
N PRO A 119 -8.05 21.16 -1.91
CA PRO A 119 -8.62 20.72 -3.18
C PRO A 119 -7.67 20.83 -4.37
N LEU A 120 -6.71 21.75 -4.33
CA LEU A 120 -5.70 21.88 -5.40
C LEU A 120 -4.66 20.76 -5.33
N ASP A 121 -4.32 20.28 -4.12
CA ASP A 121 -3.44 19.13 -3.95
C ASP A 121 -4.16 17.85 -4.42
N PHE A 122 -5.45 17.70 -4.11
CA PHE A 122 -6.24 16.59 -4.67
C PHE A 122 -6.26 16.62 -6.20
N ALA A 123 -6.47 17.80 -6.82
CA ALA A 123 -6.48 17.94 -8.26
C ALA A 123 -5.09 17.67 -8.89
N GLN A 124 -4.01 17.96 -8.17
CA GLN A 124 -2.66 17.69 -8.64
C GLN A 124 -2.28 16.21 -8.46
N GLU A 125 -2.47 15.66 -7.26
CA GLU A 125 -2.05 14.28 -6.94
C GLU A 125 -3.01 13.25 -7.53
N GLY A 126 -4.31 13.46 -7.44
CA GLY A 126 -5.33 12.55 -7.95
C GLY A 126 -5.55 12.69 -9.44
N HIS A 127 -6.48 13.54 -9.81
CA HIS A 127 -6.82 13.77 -11.21
C HIS A 127 -7.43 15.15 -11.44
N ARG A 128 -7.30 15.66 -12.65
CA ARG A 128 -7.96 16.85 -13.17
C ARG A 128 -8.06 16.80 -14.69
N LEU A 129 -9.00 17.53 -15.26
CA LEU A 129 -8.98 17.84 -16.69
C LEU A 129 -8.00 18.98 -16.97
N ASP A 130 -7.17 18.80 -17.97
CA ASP A 130 -6.17 19.77 -18.39
C ASP A 130 -5.99 19.71 -19.91
N PHE A 131 -5.50 20.77 -20.51
CA PHE A 131 -5.19 20.79 -21.94
C PHE A 131 -3.96 19.92 -22.24
N THR A 132 -3.96 19.23 -23.39
CA THR A 132 -2.79 18.46 -23.86
C THR A 132 -1.58 19.36 -24.05
N GLU A 133 -1.79 20.57 -24.58
CA GLU A 133 -0.78 21.60 -24.71
C GLU A 133 -1.05 22.70 -23.66
N SER A 134 -0.11 22.86 -22.72
CA SER A 134 -0.24 23.85 -21.66
C SER A 134 -0.42 25.27 -22.24
N GLY A 135 -1.48 25.97 -21.81
CA GLY A 135 -1.79 27.30 -22.24
C GLY A 135 -2.46 27.45 -23.64
N ASN A 136 -2.75 26.32 -24.30
CA ASN A 136 -3.49 26.30 -25.57
C ASN A 136 -4.94 25.79 -25.34
N PRO A 137 -5.94 26.68 -25.21
CA PRO A 137 -7.33 26.30 -24.97
C PRO A 137 -8.00 25.59 -26.16
N GLU A 138 -7.37 25.63 -27.34
CA GLU A 138 -7.86 24.90 -28.53
C GLU A 138 -7.36 23.44 -28.61
N SER A 139 -6.41 23.06 -27.73
CA SER A 139 -5.93 21.68 -27.66
C SER A 139 -6.95 20.76 -26.94
N GLN A 140 -6.84 19.46 -27.17
CA GLN A 140 -7.72 18.49 -26.53
C GLN A 140 -7.58 18.50 -25.01
N LEU A 141 -8.70 18.22 -24.33
CA LEU A 141 -8.69 17.94 -22.89
C LEU A 141 -8.28 16.51 -22.64
N MET A 142 -7.50 16.31 -21.59
CA MET A 142 -7.12 15.01 -21.09
C MET A 142 -7.09 14.99 -19.56
N TYR A 143 -7.23 13.82 -18.97
CA TYR A 143 -6.97 13.64 -17.55
C TYR A 143 -5.47 13.69 -17.27
N LYS A 144 -5.09 14.44 -16.23
CA LYS A 144 -3.74 14.52 -15.66
C LYS A 144 -3.83 14.42 -14.14
N GLY A 145 -2.82 13.87 -13.52
CA GLY A 145 -2.65 13.74 -12.08
C GLY A 145 -1.42 12.89 -11.81
N VAL A 146 -0.82 13.01 -10.64
CA VAL A 146 0.37 12.22 -10.29
C VAL A 146 -0.01 10.75 -10.23
N VAL A 147 -0.95 10.38 -9.36
CA VAL A 147 -1.44 9.00 -9.20
C VAL A 147 -2.11 8.50 -10.49
N TYR A 148 -2.91 9.33 -11.16
CA TYR A 148 -3.52 8.94 -12.44
C TYR A 148 -2.48 8.52 -13.48
N ASN A 149 -1.40 9.30 -13.64
CA ASN A 149 -0.35 8.98 -14.62
C ASN A 149 0.51 7.79 -14.18
N GLU A 150 0.77 7.66 -12.89
CA GLU A 150 1.48 6.52 -12.31
C GLU A 150 0.73 5.21 -12.57
N MET A 151 -0.57 5.19 -12.23
CA MET A 151 -1.41 4.01 -12.45
C MET A 151 -1.64 3.70 -13.92
N LYS A 152 -1.75 4.72 -14.77
CA LYS A 152 -1.80 4.53 -16.22
C LYS A 152 -0.52 3.85 -16.74
N GLY A 153 0.64 4.22 -16.20
CA GLY A 153 1.91 3.56 -16.49
C GLY A 153 1.96 2.13 -15.95
N ALA A 154 1.59 1.92 -14.69
CA ALA A 154 1.60 0.61 -14.05
C ALA A 154 0.67 -0.40 -14.74
N MET A 155 -0.55 0.01 -15.07
CA MET A 155 -1.56 -0.84 -15.72
C MET A 155 -1.35 -1.04 -17.23
N SER A 156 -0.33 -0.41 -17.83
CA SER A 156 0.05 -0.69 -19.23
C SER A 156 0.77 -2.03 -19.41
N SER A 157 1.23 -2.64 -18.32
CA SER A 157 1.88 -3.95 -18.35
C SER A 157 0.84 -5.08 -18.43
N PRO A 158 0.95 -6.02 -19.39
CA PRO A 158 0.10 -7.22 -19.45
C PRO A 158 0.10 -8.05 -18.16
N THR A 159 1.24 -8.09 -17.45
CA THR A 159 1.38 -8.81 -16.19
C THR A 159 0.61 -8.10 -15.06
N SER A 160 0.63 -6.78 -15.01
CA SER A 160 -0.13 -6.00 -14.03
C SER A 160 -1.64 -6.16 -14.24
N GLU A 161 -2.07 -6.10 -15.49
CA GLU A 161 -3.49 -6.34 -15.86
C GLU A 161 -3.93 -7.76 -15.48
N LEU A 162 -3.10 -8.77 -15.78
CA LEU A 162 -3.36 -10.15 -15.39
C LEU A 162 -3.51 -10.31 -13.88
N TYR A 163 -2.65 -9.64 -13.10
CA TYR A 163 -2.68 -9.70 -11.64
C TYR A 163 -3.92 -9.01 -11.05
N ASP A 164 -4.31 -7.87 -11.62
CA ASP A 164 -5.54 -7.17 -11.24
C ASP A 164 -6.78 -8.02 -11.53
N GLN A 165 -6.88 -8.59 -12.72
CA GLN A 165 -7.96 -9.49 -13.09
C GLN A 165 -8.01 -10.73 -12.19
N LEU A 166 -6.84 -11.30 -11.86
CA LEU A 166 -6.77 -12.43 -10.93
C LEU A 166 -7.33 -12.08 -9.56
N GLY A 167 -6.97 -10.91 -9.01
CA GLY A 167 -7.52 -10.40 -7.76
C GLY A 167 -9.04 -10.28 -7.79
N ARG A 168 -9.59 -9.69 -8.85
CA ARG A 168 -11.04 -9.53 -9.02
C ARG A 168 -11.81 -10.86 -8.99
N TYR A 169 -11.25 -11.92 -9.53
CA TYR A 169 -11.90 -13.25 -9.56
C TYR A 169 -11.59 -14.08 -8.33
N LEU A 170 -10.43 -13.95 -7.68
CA LEU A 170 -10.14 -14.65 -6.44
C LEU A 170 -10.89 -14.05 -5.25
N PHE A 171 -11.15 -12.75 -5.25
CA PHE A 171 -11.73 -12.00 -4.15
C PHE A 171 -13.02 -11.26 -4.56
N PRO A 172 -14.09 -11.98 -4.98
CA PRO A 172 -15.29 -11.34 -5.53
C PRO A 172 -16.10 -10.52 -4.54
N THR A 173 -15.90 -10.68 -3.22
CA THR A 173 -16.74 -10.04 -2.19
C THR A 173 -15.99 -9.21 -1.17
N SER A 174 -14.67 -9.23 -1.16
CA SER A 174 -13.83 -8.45 -0.24
C SER A 174 -13.19 -7.23 -0.91
N THR A 175 -12.50 -6.41 -0.12
CA THR A 175 -11.77 -5.23 -0.63
C THR A 175 -10.70 -5.60 -1.66
N TYR A 176 -10.17 -6.81 -1.60
CA TYR A 176 -9.13 -7.31 -2.53
C TYR A 176 -9.64 -7.51 -3.96
N HIS A 177 -10.95 -7.36 -4.18
CA HIS A 177 -11.57 -7.23 -5.50
C HIS A 177 -11.12 -5.97 -6.24
N TYR A 178 -10.81 -4.92 -5.49
CA TYR A 178 -10.55 -3.59 -6.03
C TYR A 178 -9.06 -3.33 -6.16
N ASN A 179 -8.68 -2.55 -7.17
CA ASN A 179 -7.34 -2.01 -7.30
C ASN A 179 -7.16 -0.84 -6.32
N SER A 180 -6.50 -1.06 -5.18
CA SER A 180 -6.28 -0.03 -4.17
C SER A 180 -5.39 1.12 -4.64
N GLY A 181 -4.52 0.87 -5.62
CA GLY A 181 -3.72 1.91 -6.29
C GLY A 181 -4.56 2.81 -7.21
N GLY A 182 -5.67 2.29 -7.70
CA GLY A 182 -6.59 2.94 -8.61
C GLY A 182 -6.51 2.41 -10.03
N ASP A 183 -7.68 2.11 -10.60
CA ASP A 183 -7.83 1.81 -12.00
C ASP A 183 -7.90 3.13 -12.79
N PRO A 184 -7.07 3.35 -13.82
CA PRO A 184 -7.09 4.58 -14.61
C PRO A 184 -8.45 4.95 -15.21
N GLU A 185 -9.30 3.97 -15.46
CA GLU A 185 -10.68 4.20 -15.92
C GLU A 185 -11.60 4.68 -14.81
N SER A 186 -11.32 4.29 -13.55
CA SER A 186 -12.14 4.59 -12.37
C SER A 186 -11.63 5.81 -11.59
N ILE A 187 -10.34 6.12 -11.62
CA ILE A 187 -9.74 7.25 -10.90
C ILE A 187 -10.48 8.59 -11.16
N PRO A 188 -10.90 8.92 -12.41
CA PRO A 188 -11.63 10.15 -12.69
C PRO A 188 -12.99 10.29 -12.01
N ASP A 189 -13.56 9.20 -11.50
CA ASP A 189 -14.84 9.20 -10.80
C ASP A 189 -14.73 9.59 -9.31
N LEU A 190 -13.50 9.61 -8.77
CA LEU A 190 -13.27 9.99 -7.38
C LEU A 190 -13.53 11.49 -7.19
N THR A 191 -14.43 11.82 -6.27
CA THR A 191 -14.68 13.20 -5.89
C THR A 191 -13.84 13.61 -4.67
N TYR A 192 -13.60 14.90 -4.55
CA TYR A 192 -12.91 15.47 -3.38
C TYR A 192 -13.65 15.19 -2.06
N GLU A 193 -14.98 15.21 -2.09
CA GLU A 193 -15.84 14.89 -0.93
C GLU A 193 -15.68 13.44 -0.48
N GLN A 194 -15.55 12.50 -1.42
CA GLN A 194 -15.26 11.09 -1.12
C GLN A 194 -13.88 10.91 -0.48
N LEU A 195 -12.86 11.61 -1.01
CA LEU A 195 -11.52 11.62 -0.41
C LEU A 195 -11.56 12.09 1.05
N LYS A 196 -12.24 13.21 1.34
CA LYS A 196 -12.40 13.72 2.71
C LYS A 196 -13.13 12.75 3.62
N ALA A 197 -14.21 12.16 3.12
CA ALA A 197 -14.99 11.17 3.89
C ALA A 197 -14.14 9.92 4.20
N PHE A 198 -13.31 9.48 3.26
CA PHE A 198 -12.40 8.37 3.46
C PHE A 198 -11.33 8.70 4.51
N TYR A 199 -10.74 9.90 4.45
CA TYR A 199 -9.81 10.39 5.48
C TYR A 199 -10.45 10.38 6.86
N GLN A 200 -11.62 11.01 7.03
CA GLN A 200 -12.33 11.07 8.30
C GLN A 200 -12.70 9.68 8.85
N THR A 201 -12.86 8.72 7.94
CA THR A 201 -13.19 7.34 8.30
C THR A 201 -11.99 6.56 8.77
N HIS A 202 -10.86 6.68 8.08
CA HIS A 202 -9.73 5.77 8.21
C HIS A 202 -8.54 6.37 8.96
N TYR A 203 -8.31 7.70 8.88
CA TYR A 203 -7.14 8.37 9.46
C TYR A 203 -7.41 8.84 10.89
N HIS A 204 -7.53 7.87 11.77
CA HIS A 204 -7.83 8.10 13.17
C HIS A 204 -6.97 7.20 14.06
N PRO A 205 -6.48 7.69 15.24
CA PRO A 205 -5.64 6.87 16.12
C PRO A 205 -6.26 5.54 16.55
N SER A 206 -7.60 5.47 16.70
CA SER A 206 -8.27 4.18 17.01
C SER A 206 -8.11 3.11 15.93
N ASN A 207 -7.73 3.50 14.73
CA ASN A 207 -7.46 2.64 13.57
C ASN A 207 -5.96 2.53 13.27
N ALA A 208 -5.10 3.11 14.12
CA ALA A 208 -3.67 3.20 13.87
C ALA A 208 -2.87 2.17 14.65
N VAL A 209 -1.84 1.65 13.99
CA VAL A 209 -0.75 0.86 14.59
C VAL A 209 0.53 1.65 14.43
N PHE A 210 1.17 1.99 15.54
CA PHE A 210 2.49 2.58 15.58
C PHE A 210 3.53 1.47 15.72
N MET A 211 4.62 1.54 14.97
CA MET A 211 5.77 0.66 15.12
C MET A 211 7.03 1.51 15.24
N THR A 212 7.89 1.12 16.17
CA THR A 212 9.19 1.77 16.37
C THR A 212 10.28 0.75 16.60
N PHE A 213 11.49 1.07 16.12
CA PHE A 213 12.68 0.25 16.30
C PHE A 213 13.84 1.16 16.71
N GLY A 214 14.77 0.65 17.51
CA GLY A 214 16.05 1.29 17.79
C GLY A 214 16.31 1.49 19.28
N ASP A 215 17.21 2.45 19.59
CA ASP A 215 17.67 2.75 20.95
C ASP A 215 16.86 3.83 21.68
N ILE A 216 15.92 4.51 20.99
CA ILE A 216 15.02 5.49 21.61
C ILE A 216 14.01 4.75 22.48
N PRO A 217 13.96 4.98 23.81
CA PRO A 217 13.03 4.28 24.67
C PRO A 217 11.57 4.50 24.29
N ALA A 218 10.75 3.44 24.39
CA ALA A 218 9.33 3.47 24.03
C ALA A 218 8.56 4.62 24.70
N HIS A 219 8.83 4.89 25.97
CA HIS A 219 8.10 5.93 26.73
C HIS A 219 8.34 7.35 26.19
N GLU A 220 9.55 7.65 25.70
CA GLU A 220 9.85 8.94 25.09
C GLU A 220 9.09 9.12 23.77
N GLN A 221 9.01 8.07 22.97
CA GLN A 221 8.23 8.08 21.73
C GLN A 221 6.73 8.19 22.01
N GLN A 222 6.21 7.46 23.00
CA GLN A 222 4.81 7.52 23.42
C GLN A 222 4.45 8.92 23.94
N GLN A 223 5.34 9.58 24.69
CA GLN A 223 5.12 10.95 25.11
C GLN A 223 5.01 11.88 23.89
N ALA A 224 5.87 11.71 22.90
CA ALA A 224 5.79 12.51 21.66
C ALA A 224 4.50 12.23 20.87
N PHE A 225 4.04 10.97 20.80
CA PHE A 225 2.75 10.64 20.17
C PHE A 225 1.60 11.32 20.89
N GLU A 226 1.56 11.25 22.23
CA GLU A 226 0.55 11.89 23.05
C GLU A 226 0.51 13.39 22.83
N GLU A 227 1.63 14.08 23.04
CA GLU A 227 1.72 15.54 22.95
C GLU A 227 1.44 16.09 21.54
N ARG A 228 1.79 15.36 20.50
CA ARG A 228 1.70 15.85 19.11
C ARG A 228 0.43 15.43 18.39
N ALA A 229 -0.21 14.32 18.81
CA ALA A 229 -1.39 13.80 18.14
C ALA A 229 -2.45 13.26 19.09
N LEU A 230 -2.15 12.23 19.90
CA LEU A 230 -3.17 11.36 20.49
C LEU A 230 -4.07 12.07 21.48
N GLN A 231 -3.57 13.04 22.27
CA GLN A 231 -4.35 13.83 23.24
C GLN A 231 -5.53 14.60 22.62
N ARG A 232 -5.56 14.76 21.31
CA ARG A 232 -6.63 15.47 20.57
C ARG A 232 -7.77 14.54 20.12
N PHE A 233 -7.67 13.25 20.42
CA PHE A 233 -8.62 12.24 19.97
C PHE A 233 -9.20 11.43 21.12
N GLU A 234 -10.47 11.06 20.95
CA GLU A 234 -11.14 10.08 21.78
C GLU A 234 -11.29 8.76 20.99
N ALA A 235 -11.62 7.65 21.66
CA ALA A 235 -11.84 6.38 20.98
C ALA A 235 -13.06 6.45 20.04
N LEU A 236 -12.90 5.89 18.84
CA LEU A 236 -14.05 5.61 17.98
C LEU A 236 -14.66 4.25 18.33
N ASP A 237 -15.98 4.21 18.42
CA ASP A 237 -16.74 2.97 18.64
C ASP A 237 -16.96 2.22 17.31
N ARG A 238 -15.87 1.97 16.61
CA ARG A 238 -15.89 1.15 15.38
C ARG A 238 -14.54 0.52 15.13
N THR A 239 -14.56 -0.68 14.54
CA THR A 239 -13.38 -1.38 14.07
C THR A 239 -13.47 -1.52 12.56
N ILE A 240 -12.42 -1.11 11.85
CA ILE A 240 -12.28 -1.34 10.42
C ILE A 240 -11.60 -2.68 10.24
N SER A 241 -12.25 -3.60 9.53
CA SER A 241 -11.73 -4.94 9.28
C SER A 241 -12.13 -5.43 7.89
N VAL A 242 -11.35 -6.36 7.38
CA VAL A 242 -11.67 -7.07 6.12
C VAL A 242 -12.24 -8.44 6.49
N ALA A 243 -13.41 -8.74 5.95
CA ALA A 243 -14.02 -10.07 6.11
C ALA A 243 -13.28 -11.13 5.29
N ASP A 244 -13.44 -12.38 5.70
CA ASP A 244 -12.89 -13.50 4.95
C ASP A 244 -13.61 -13.67 3.61
N GLU A 245 -12.84 -13.98 2.56
CA GLU A 245 -13.42 -14.23 1.24
C GLU A 245 -14.14 -15.58 1.18
N LYS A 246 -15.22 -15.64 0.44
CA LYS A 246 -15.94 -16.86 0.18
C LYS A 246 -15.29 -17.66 -0.94
N ARG A 247 -14.90 -18.89 -0.64
CA ARG A 247 -14.31 -19.79 -1.65
C ARG A 247 -15.38 -20.29 -2.62
N TYR A 248 -15.01 -20.42 -3.87
CA TYR A 248 -15.85 -21.07 -4.87
C TYR A 248 -16.04 -22.55 -4.53
N GLY A 249 -17.27 -23.08 -4.78
CA GLY A 249 -17.58 -24.49 -4.60
C GLY A 249 -17.09 -25.40 -5.73
N ALA A 250 -16.63 -24.81 -6.84
CA ALA A 250 -16.08 -25.48 -8.01
C ALA A 250 -15.08 -24.57 -8.72
N PRO A 251 -14.14 -25.10 -9.53
CA PRO A 251 -13.25 -24.30 -10.33
C PRO A 251 -14.00 -23.32 -11.23
N LEU A 252 -13.53 -22.06 -11.27
CA LEU A 252 -14.00 -21.03 -12.16
C LEU A 252 -13.04 -20.94 -13.35
N ASN A 253 -13.58 -20.99 -14.58
CA ASN A 253 -12.80 -20.71 -15.77
C ASN A 253 -13.17 -19.31 -16.28
N VAL A 254 -12.15 -18.48 -16.43
CA VAL A 254 -12.29 -17.08 -16.89
C VAL A 254 -11.43 -16.89 -18.13
N GLU A 255 -11.96 -16.21 -19.10
CA GLU A 255 -11.23 -15.74 -20.27
C GLU A 255 -11.46 -14.24 -20.38
N THR A 256 -10.38 -13.47 -20.44
CA THR A 256 -10.42 -12.02 -20.57
C THR A 256 -9.39 -11.56 -21.58
N ALA A 257 -9.68 -10.46 -22.26
CA ALA A 257 -8.75 -9.85 -23.20
C ALA A 257 -7.91 -8.76 -22.50
N TYR A 258 -6.71 -8.56 -22.99
CA TYR A 258 -5.87 -7.44 -22.59
C TYR A 258 -5.32 -6.72 -23.84
N PRO A 259 -5.04 -5.40 -23.77
CA PRO A 259 -4.40 -4.69 -24.86
C PRO A 259 -2.95 -5.17 -25.00
N ALA A 260 -2.66 -5.83 -26.12
CA ALA A 260 -1.30 -6.19 -26.47
C ALA A 260 -0.64 -5.02 -27.22
N ASP A 261 0.46 -4.50 -26.71
CA ASP A 261 1.26 -3.50 -27.40
C ASP A 261 2.14 -4.23 -28.44
N LEU A 262 1.61 -4.35 -29.66
CA LEU A 262 2.26 -5.06 -30.77
C LEU A 262 2.90 -4.07 -31.72
N GLU A 263 4.15 -4.32 -32.07
CA GLU A 263 4.81 -3.62 -33.16
C GLU A 263 4.12 -3.92 -34.51
N PRO A 264 4.13 -3.00 -35.48
CA PRO A 264 3.53 -3.22 -36.77
C PRO A 264 4.07 -4.48 -37.47
N GLY A 265 3.22 -5.49 -37.64
CA GLY A 265 3.55 -6.78 -38.24
C GLY A 265 3.98 -7.86 -37.24
N GLU A 266 3.94 -7.58 -35.95
CA GLU A 266 4.13 -8.59 -34.91
C GLU A 266 2.90 -9.51 -34.83
N SER A 267 3.12 -10.81 -34.63
CA SER A 267 2.05 -11.80 -34.46
C SER A 267 1.50 -11.77 -33.04
N GLU A 268 0.19 -12.02 -32.89
CA GLU A 268 -0.46 -12.30 -31.62
C GLU A 268 -0.13 -13.72 -31.08
N ASP A 269 0.54 -14.54 -31.87
CA ASP A 269 0.95 -15.89 -31.47
C ASP A 269 1.81 -15.83 -30.18
N ASN A 270 1.55 -16.76 -29.25
CA ASN A 270 2.26 -16.89 -27.98
C ASN A 270 2.13 -15.67 -27.02
N LYS A 271 1.08 -14.86 -27.16
CA LYS A 271 0.78 -13.74 -26.24
C LYS A 271 -0.26 -14.12 -25.16
N THR A 272 -0.75 -15.35 -25.16
CA THR A 272 -1.71 -15.82 -24.16
C THR A 272 -1.02 -16.10 -22.83
N HIS A 273 -1.55 -15.53 -21.75
CA HIS A 273 -1.17 -15.84 -20.39
C HIS A 273 -2.17 -16.82 -19.78
N ILE A 274 -1.67 -17.86 -19.11
CA ILE A 274 -2.50 -18.86 -18.43
C ILE A 274 -2.09 -18.89 -16.97
N VAL A 275 -3.06 -18.71 -16.07
CA VAL A 275 -2.87 -18.74 -14.62
C VAL A 275 -3.82 -19.75 -13.99
N LEU A 276 -3.28 -20.57 -13.10
CA LEU A 276 -4.06 -21.38 -12.17
C LEU A 276 -3.81 -20.81 -10.77
N ALA A 277 -4.87 -20.41 -10.08
CA ALA A 277 -4.77 -19.81 -8.76
C ALA A 277 -5.85 -20.31 -7.82
N TRP A 278 -5.57 -20.30 -6.53
CA TRP A 278 -6.51 -20.67 -5.48
C TRP A 278 -6.13 -20.07 -4.14
N LEU A 279 -7.14 -19.82 -3.30
CA LEU A 279 -6.94 -19.35 -1.93
C LEU A 279 -6.52 -20.52 -1.02
N LEU A 280 -5.46 -20.32 -0.25
CA LEU A 280 -4.96 -21.31 0.71
C LEU A 280 -5.56 -21.08 2.11
N GLY A 281 -4.88 -20.33 2.96
CA GLY A 281 -5.25 -20.05 4.33
C GLY A 281 -5.24 -18.55 4.62
N HIS A 282 -5.26 -18.22 5.90
CA HIS A 282 -5.06 -16.84 6.35
C HIS A 282 -3.57 -16.52 6.44
N SER A 283 -3.14 -15.37 5.92
CA SER A 283 -1.76 -14.89 6.02
C SER A 283 -1.31 -14.65 7.48
N THR A 284 -2.25 -14.50 8.41
CA THR A 284 -1.99 -14.37 9.85
C THR A 284 -1.79 -15.71 10.59
N ASP A 285 -2.04 -16.83 9.94
CA ASP A 285 -1.75 -18.17 10.48
C ASP A 285 -0.31 -18.55 10.12
N LEU A 286 0.63 -18.12 10.98
CA LEU A 286 2.07 -18.25 10.75
C LEU A 286 2.53 -19.70 10.52
N GLU A 287 1.90 -20.69 11.17
CA GLU A 287 2.26 -22.10 10.98
C GLU A 287 1.89 -22.58 9.59
N ASN A 288 0.66 -22.30 9.15
CA ASN A 288 0.20 -22.68 7.82
C ASN A 288 0.90 -21.88 6.72
N GLN A 289 1.20 -20.61 6.96
CA GLN A 289 2.00 -19.79 6.04
C GLN A 289 3.40 -20.40 5.87
N LEU A 290 4.12 -20.69 6.94
CA LEU A 290 5.44 -21.33 6.85
C LEU A 290 5.40 -22.67 6.09
N LYS A 291 4.34 -23.47 6.29
CA LYS A 291 4.15 -24.71 5.53
C LYS A 291 3.95 -24.45 4.03
N ALA A 292 3.18 -23.40 3.70
CA ALA A 292 2.93 -23.01 2.32
C ALA A 292 4.20 -22.46 1.65
N ASP A 293 4.99 -21.64 2.35
CA ASP A 293 6.30 -21.16 1.89
C ASP A 293 7.24 -22.34 1.59
N LEU A 294 7.44 -23.24 2.55
CA LEU A 294 8.30 -24.41 2.37
C LEU A 294 7.83 -25.32 1.22
N MET A 295 6.52 -25.49 1.07
CA MET A 295 5.96 -26.26 -0.03
C MET A 295 6.23 -25.57 -1.38
N THR A 296 6.07 -24.26 -1.43
CA THR A 296 6.31 -23.46 -2.63
C THR A 296 7.78 -23.52 -3.02
N ASP A 297 8.70 -23.39 -2.07
CA ASP A 297 10.13 -23.50 -2.32
C ASP A 297 10.49 -24.88 -2.87
N VAL A 298 10.00 -25.96 -2.27
CA VAL A 298 10.25 -27.33 -2.77
C VAL A 298 9.73 -27.51 -4.20
N LEU A 299 8.61 -26.88 -4.55
CA LEU A 299 7.97 -27.05 -5.85
C LEU A 299 8.50 -26.14 -6.94
N LEU A 300 8.93 -24.91 -6.59
CA LEU A 300 9.10 -23.80 -7.55
C LEU A 300 10.43 -23.05 -7.47
N ASP A 301 11.23 -23.18 -6.40
CA ASP A 301 12.39 -22.30 -6.15
C ASP A 301 13.42 -22.28 -7.29
N ASN A 302 13.72 -23.43 -7.88
CA ASN A 302 14.75 -23.54 -8.94
C ASN A 302 14.37 -24.53 -10.04
N SER A 303 15.12 -24.53 -11.16
CA SER A 303 14.84 -25.40 -12.33
C SER A 303 14.94 -26.92 -12.06
N ALA A 304 15.44 -27.35 -10.90
CA ALA A 304 15.40 -28.75 -10.44
C ALA A 304 14.14 -29.06 -9.64
N ALA A 305 13.42 -28.04 -9.16
CA ALA A 305 12.16 -28.21 -8.45
C ALA A 305 11.09 -28.83 -9.37
N PRO A 306 10.29 -29.79 -8.90
CA PRO A 306 9.48 -30.63 -9.77
C PRO A 306 8.44 -29.88 -10.61
N LEU A 307 7.74 -28.92 -10.00
CA LEU A 307 6.74 -28.13 -10.71
C LEU A 307 7.38 -27.10 -11.64
N ARG A 308 8.43 -26.43 -11.20
CA ARG A 308 9.19 -25.50 -12.02
C ARG A 308 9.74 -26.20 -13.28
N LYS A 309 10.37 -27.34 -13.10
CA LYS A 309 10.89 -28.15 -14.20
C LYS A 309 9.80 -28.56 -15.19
N LEU A 310 8.63 -28.97 -14.67
CA LEU A 310 7.49 -29.32 -15.53
C LEU A 310 7.05 -28.11 -16.37
N LEU A 311 6.86 -26.94 -15.75
CA LEU A 311 6.43 -25.73 -16.43
C LEU A 311 7.45 -25.27 -17.49
N GLU A 312 8.74 -25.41 -17.22
CA GLU A 312 9.81 -25.04 -18.16
C GLU A 312 9.97 -26.02 -19.34
N THR A 313 9.55 -27.29 -19.17
CA THR A 313 9.83 -28.36 -20.16
C THR A 313 8.59 -28.96 -20.83
N CYS A 314 7.38 -28.59 -20.41
CA CYS A 314 6.14 -29.18 -20.95
C CYS A 314 5.85 -28.84 -22.41
N GLY A 315 6.49 -27.81 -22.97
CA GLY A 315 6.28 -27.36 -24.35
C GLY A 315 4.94 -26.66 -24.62
N LEU A 316 4.17 -26.37 -23.56
CA LEU A 316 2.89 -25.65 -23.66
C LEU A 316 3.04 -24.13 -23.54
N GLY A 317 4.18 -23.66 -23.07
CA GLY A 317 4.49 -22.24 -22.88
C GLY A 317 5.99 -21.97 -23.00
N SER A 318 6.38 -20.69 -22.95
CA SER A 318 7.76 -20.26 -23.03
C SER A 318 8.50 -20.43 -21.69
N SER A 319 7.89 -19.94 -20.59
CA SER A 319 8.44 -20.03 -19.23
C SER A 319 7.36 -19.70 -18.20
N PRO A 320 7.48 -20.17 -16.94
CA PRO A 320 6.62 -19.69 -15.87
C PRO A 320 6.91 -18.22 -15.55
N SER A 321 5.86 -17.48 -15.17
CA SER A 321 5.99 -16.11 -14.72
C SER A 321 6.84 -16.00 -13.45
N PRO A 322 7.60 -14.91 -13.25
CA PRO A 322 8.23 -14.60 -11.96
C PRO A 322 7.23 -14.49 -10.78
N LEU A 323 5.95 -14.24 -11.08
CA LEU A 323 4.87 -14.18 -10.07
C LEU A 323 4.31 -15.57 -9.69
N CYS A 324 4.87 -16.65 -10.26
CA CYS A 324 4.46 -18.01 -9.91
C CYS A 324 4.99 -18.37 -8.51
N GLY A 325 4.09 -18.54 -7.56
CA GLY A 325 4.45 -18.86 -6.16
C GLY A 325 3.33 -18.55 -5.18
N LEU A 326 3.71 -18.37 -3.92
CA LEU A 326 2.81 -17.96 -2.85
C LEU A 326 2.72 -16.42 -2.82
N GLU A 327 1.51 -15.91 -2.68
CA GLU A 327 1.24 -14.49 -2.42
C GLU A 327 0.58 -14.38 -1.03
N ASP A 328 1.16 -13.59 -0.14
CA ASP A 328 0.75 -13.44 1.26
C ASP A 328 0.42 -12.01 1.67
N SER A 329 0.39 -11.07 0.72
CA SER A 329 0.11 -9.65 0.99
C SER A 329 -1.35 -9.37 1.37
N ASN A 330 -2.28 -10.25 1.02
CA ASN A 330 -3.70 -10.17 1.36
C ASN A 330 -4.03 -11.13 2.52
N LYS A 331 -5.15 -10.86 3.22
CA LYS A 331 -5.59 -11.65 4.38
C LYS A 331 -5.93 -13.11 4.05
#